data_caeda5baabab61242b10dd9beb867856
#
_entry.id   caeda5baabab61242b10dd9beb867856
#
_cell.length_a   1.000
_cell.length_b   1.000
_cell.length_c   1.000
_cell.angle_alpha   90.00
_cell.angle_beta   90.00
_cell.angle_gamma   90.00
#
_symmetry.space_group_name_H-M   'P 1'
#
loop_
_entity.id
_entity.type
_entity.pdbx_description
1 polymer ?
#
loop_
_entity_poly.entity_id
_entity_poly.type
_entity_poly.pdbx_seq_one_letter_code
_entity_poly.pdbx_strand_id
1 'polypeptide(L)'
;FDAEQDIVKMPLDEYMYFETNNYAYTAYQIAMKKCMAEHGQSYTIKPVHPEGFTPGDNGRRYGVWNVEYHQKYGYDKPDPNAEAPVSFTAGASLSPDEQARTECYPKVRETLDAAVPEGKRKDNDTTQPTYIRLENEARNAVDGSDLHKELEEKWKQCVSNRGLTPNRAGSVAEETPMAQAKYEKGWDAPPTEEEIRIVTIQAECNREVGMTQQLYDLEAQYQMPLIRKHQAQLEQERQAAKDLDEKYRQYVMDNQ
;
A
#
# COMPACT_ATOMS: atom_id res chain seq x y z
N PHE A 1 -4.53 7.94 -14.78
CA PHE A 1 -5.62 7.73 -13.82
C PHE A 1 -6.45 6.52 -14.27
N ASP A 2 -6.64 5.57 -13.38
CA ASP A 2 -7.48 4.39 -13.56
C ASP A 2 -8.69 4.51 -12.62
N ALA A 3 -9.83 4.92 -13.17
CA ALA A 3 -11.03 5.18 -12.39
C ALA A 3 -11.72 3.90 -11.88
N GLU A 4 -11.50 2.75 -12.52
CA GLU A 4 -12.09 1.48 -12.05
C GLU A 4 -11.40 0.96 -10.80
N GLN A 5 -10.09 1.19 -10.69
CA GLN A 5 -9.26 0.72 -9.59
C GLN A 5 -8.93 1.81 -8.56
N ASP A 6 -9.34 3.06 -8.81
CA ASP A 6 -8.99 4.22 -7.97
C ASP A 6 -7.47 4.43 -7.83
N ILE A 7 -6.73 4.24 -8.93
CA ILE A 7 -5.27 4.24 -8.97
C ILE A 7 -4.75 5.37 -9.86
N VAL A 8 -3.65 5.97 -9.45
CA VAL A 8 -2.85 6.87 -10.28
C VAL A 8 -1.51 6.23 -10.60
N LYS A 9 -1.18 6.07 -11.88
CA LYS A 9 0.11 5.53 -12.34
C LYS A 9 1.08 6.66 -12.60
N MET A 10 2.26 6.55 -12.00
CA MET A 10 3.31 7.54 -12.07
C MET A 10 4.51 7.03 -12.88
N PRO A 11 5.36 7.93 -13.45
CA PRO A 11 6.51 7.49 -14.26
C PRO A 11 7.49 6.56 -13.54
N LEU A 12 7.69 6.72 -12.23
CA LEU A 12 8.57 5.87 -11.44
C LEU A 12 7.99 4.49 -11.16
N ASP A 13 6.66 4.30 -11.29
CA ASP A 13 6.01 2.99 -11.06
C ASP A 13 6.51 1.93 -12.04
N GLU A 14 7.00 2.33 -13.22
CA GLU A 14 7.63 1.41 -14.17
C GLU A 14 8.85 0.69 -13.60
N TYR A 15 9.54 1.30 -12.64
CA TYR A 15 10.73 0.76 -11.98
C TYR A 15 10.43 0.05 -10.67
N MET A 16 9.20 0.17 -10.17
CA MET A 16 8.69 -0.63 -9.07
C MET A 16 8.39 -2.03 -9.61
N TYR A 17 9.22 -3.00 -9.22
CA TYR A 17 8.97 -4.37 -9.63
C TYR A 17 8.13 -5.07 -8.58
N PHE A 18 6.87 -5.28 -8.92
CA PHE A 18 5.96 -6.13 -8.16
C PHE A 18 5.42 -7.20 -9.10
N GLU A 19 5.79 -8.44 -8.88
CA GLU A 19 5.21 -9.56 -9.61
C GLU A 19 3.75 -9.76 -9.19
N THR A 20 2.92 -10.07 -10.18
CA THR A 20 1.51 -10.40 -9.96
C THR A 20 1.33 -11.60 -9.03
N ASN A 21 2.32 -12.46 -8.93
CA ASN A 21 2.25 -13.68 -8.12
C ASN A 21 2.93 -13.56 -6.76
N ASN A 22 3.68 -12.50 -6.49
CA ASN A 22 4.41 -12.30 -5.24
C ASN A 22 5.02 -13.59 -4.66
N TYR A 23 5.94 -14.20 -5.40
CA TYR A 23 6.52 -15.49 -5.03
C TYR A 23 7.25 -15.46 -3.69
N ALA A 24 7.83 -14.33 -3.30
CA ALA A 24 8.44 -14.18 -1.99
C ALA A 24 7.43 -14.39 -0.86
N TYR A 25 6.22 -13.82 -1.00
CA TYR A 25 5.15 -14.01 -0.02
C TYR A 25 4.60 -15.45 -0.02
N THR A 26 4.43 -16.05 -1.19
CA THR A 26 4.02 -17.46 -1.31
C THR A 26 5.05 -18.38 -0.70
N ALA A 27 6.34 -18.15 -0.93
CA ALA A 27 7.44 -18.90 -0.33
C ALA A 27 7.40 -18.80 1.21
N TYR A 28 7.17 -17.60 1.73
CA TYR A 28 6.99 -17.37 3.16
C TYR A 28 5.82 -18.18 3.73
N GLN A 29 4.66 -18.16 3.07
CA GLN A 29 3.48 -18.93 3.53
C GLN A 29 3.73 -20.44 3.50
N ILE A 30 4.43 -20.98 2.50
CA ILE A 30 4.80 -22.39 2.42
C ILE A 30 5.73 -22.77 3.58
N ALA A 31 6.77 -21.96 3.83
CA ALA A 31 7.69 -22.20 4.94
C ALA A 31 6.97 -22.10 6.30
N MET A 32 6.08 -21.11 6.44
CA MET A 32 5.25 -20.95 7.65
C MET A 32 4.34 -22.15 7.87
N LYS A 33 3.66 -22.65 6.84
CA LYS A 33 2.81 -23.84 6.92
C LYS A 33 3.57 -25.06 7.43
N LYS A 34 4.80 -25.26 6.92
CA LYS A 34 5.66 -26.37 7.37
C LYS A 34 6.01 -26.25 8.85
N CYS A 35 6.47 -25.07 9.27
CA CYS A 35 6.82 -24.83 10.67
C CYS A 35 5.61 -24.95 11.60
N MET A 36 4.47 -24.39 11.26
CA MET A 36 3.24 -24.47 12.05
C MET A 36 2.78 -25.93 12.24
N ALA A 37 2.91 -26.77 11.20
CA ALA A 37 2.60 -28.18 11.29
C ALA A 37 3.51 -28.93 12.29
N GLU A 38 4.79 -28.56 12.42
CA GLU A 38 5.72 -29.09 13.44
C GLU A 38 5.26 -28.76 14.87
N HIS A 39 4.54 -27.66 15.05
CA HIS A 39 3.93 -27.26 16.32
C HIS A 39 2.50 -27.80 16.51
N GLY A 40 2.03 -28.68 15.59
CA GLY A 40 0.67 -29.25 15.64
C GLY A 40 -0.43 -28.26 15.32
N GLN A 41 -0.08 -27.11 14.70
CA GLN A 41 -1.01 -26.07 14.30
C GLN A 41 -1.26 -26.09 12.80
N SER A 42 -2.49 -25.76 12.39
CA SER A 42 -2.84 -25.62 10.98
C SER A 42 -2.49 -24.22 10.48
N TYR A 43 -2.02 -24.13 9.24
CA TYR A 43 -1.80 -22.86 8.56
C TYR A 43 -2.36 -22.93 7.14
N THR A 44 -3.28 -22.04 6.83
CA THR A 44 -3.86 -21.96 5.48
C THR A 44 -3.07 -20.96 4.64
N ILE A 45 -2.54 -21.46 3.51
CA ILE A 45 -1.91 -20.57 2.53
C ILE A 45 -3.02 -19.73 1.91
N LYS A 46 -2.90 -18.42 2.02
CA LYS A 46 -3.80 -17.49 1.38
C LYS A 46 -3.39 -17.31 -0.08
N PRO A 47 -4.33 -17.33 -1.01
CA PRO A 47 -4.02 -16.96 -2.38
C PRO A 47 -3.45 -15.52 -2.36
N VAL A 48 -2.32 -15.34 -3.01
CA VAL A 48 -1.89 -14.00 -3.41
C VAL A 48 -2.98 -13.47 -4.32
N HIS A 49 -3.39 -12.23 -4.16
CA HIS A 49 -4.46 -11.64 -4.97
C HIS A 49 -4.23 -11.99 -6.44
N PRO A 50 -5.13 -12.76 -7.08
CA PRO A 50 -4.94 -13.22 -8.45
C PRO A 50 -4.93 -12.05 -9.45
N GLU A 51 -5.38 -10.88 -9.03
CA GLU A 51 -5.37 -9.64 -9.82
C GLU A 51 -4.02 -8.91 -9.74
N GLY A 52 -3.07 -9.44 -8.96
CA GLY A 52 -1.75 -8.85 -8.79
C GLY A 52 -1.77 -7.55 -8.00
N PHE A 53 -0.58 -7.13 -7.56
CA PHE A 53 -0.37 -5.77 -7.08
C PHE A 53 -0.23 -4.87 -8.31
N THR A 54 -1.17 -3.95 -8.52
CA THR A 54 -1.02 -2.95 -9.57
C THR A 54 -0.06 -1.89 -9.05
N PRO A 55 1.14 -1.73 -9.66
CA PRO A 55 2.01 -0.63 -9.31
C PRO A 55 1.26 0.69 -9.50
N GLY A 56 1.33 1.54 -8.51
CA GLY A 56 0.70 2.83 -8.53
C GLY A 56 0.32 3.27 -7.14
N ASP A 57 0.29 4.55 -6.94
CA ASP A 57 -0.37 5.13 -5.77
C ASP A 57 -1.87 4.81 -5.88
N ASN A 58 -2.51 4.45 -4.78
CA ASN A 58 -3.96 4.29 -4.69
C ASN A 58 -4.73 5.61 -4.97
N GLY A 59 -4.07 6.62 -5.50
CA GLY A 59 -4.67 7.90 -5.88
C GLY A 59 -4.95 8.85 -4.73
N ARG A 60 -4.58 8.51 -3.49
CA ARG A 60 -5.00 9.27 -2.31
C ARG A 60 -3.92 10.16 -1.71
N ARG A 61 -2.74 10.20 -2.30
CA ARG A 61 -1.64 11.05 -1.82
C ARG A 61 -2.04 12.52 -1.71
N TYR A 62 -2.81 12.97 -2.69
CA TYR A 62 -3.37 14.32 -2.76
C TYR A 62 -4.89 14.34 -2.54
N GLY A 63 -5.37 13.46 -1.67
CA GLY A 63 -6.78 13.31 -1.31
C GLY A 63 -7.56 12.37 -2.23
N VAL A 64 -8.76 12.02 -1.80
CA VAL A 64 -9.70 11.21 -2.60
C VAL A 64 -10.23 12.03 -3.78
N TRP A 65 -10.29 11.41 -4.96
CA TRP A 65 -10.61 12.13 -6.21
C TRP A 65 -11.73 11.49 -7.04
N ASN A 66 -11.91 10.18 -6.91
CA ASN A 66 -12.81 9.38 -7.74
C ASN A 66 -14.20 9.33 -7.13
N VAL A 67 -15.02 10.30 -7.47
CA VAL A 67 -16.37 10.45 -6.90
C VAL A 67 -17.22 9.20 -7.06
N GLU A 68 -17.24 8.62 -8.25
CA GLU A 68 -18.08 7.45 -8.60
C GLU A 68 -17.65 6.20 -7.82
N TYR A 69 -16.34 6.01 -7.65
CA TYR A 69 -15.80 4.92 -6.84
C TYR A 69 -16.17 5.08 -5.36
N HIS A 70 -15.96 6.27 -4.81
CA HIS A 70 -16.17 6.53 -3.39
C HIS A 70 -17.67 6.59 -3.01
N GLN A 71 -18.55 6.98 -3.93
CA GLN A 71 -20.00 6.87 -3.74
C GLN A 71 -20.45 5.42 -3.58
N LYS A 72 -19.73 4.48 -4.17
CA LYS A 72 -20.07 3.06 -4.14
C LYS A 72 -19.41 2.31 -2.97
N TYR A 73 -18.18 2.64 -2.66
CA TYR A 73 -17.34 1.83 -1.77
C TYR A 73 -16.91 2.53 -0.47
N GLY A 74 -17.30 3.78 -0.26
CA GLY A 74 -16.76 4.57 0.84
C GLY A 74 -15.27 4.88 0.63
N TYR A 75 -14.49 4.88 1.68
CA TYR A 75 -13.03 5.05 1.55
C TYR A 75 -12.37 3.87 0.86
N ASP A 76 -12.78 2.65 1.20
CA ASP A 76 -12.16 1.43 0.69
C ASP A 76 -13.21 0.43 0.26
N LYS A 77 -12.98 -0.17 -0.92
CA LYS A 77 -13.74 -1.33 -1.35
C LYS A 77 -13.60 -2.45 -0.31
N PRO A 78 -14.71 -3.02 0.20
CA PRO A 78 -14.65 -4.12 1.13
C PRO A 78 -13.81 -5.27 0.58
N ASP A 79 -12.83 -5.73 1.33
CA ASP A 79 -12.02 -6.91 0.97
C ASP A 79 -12.55 -8.13 1.73
N PRO A 80 -13.22 -9.07 1.05
CA PRO A 80 -13.73 -10.29 1.68
C PRO A 80 -12.65 -11.21 2.22
N ASN A 81 -11.38 -10.97 1.85
CA ASN A 81 -10.22 -11.73 2.31
C ASN A 81 -9.43 -10.99 3.40
N ALA A 82 -9.87 -9.77 3.78
CA ALA A 82 -9.21 -9.02 4.83
C ALA A 82 -9.22 -9.79 6.15
N GLU A 83 -8.07 -9.86 6.80
CA GLU A 83 -8.02 -10.41 8.16
C GLU A 83 -8.68 -9.45 9.14
N ALA A 84 -9.47 -10.01 10.05
CA ALA A 84 -9.94 -9.24 11.20
C ALA A 84 -8.71 -8.67 11.94
N PRO A 85 -8.78 -7.40 12.36
CA PRO A 85 -7.67 -6.78 13.08
C PRO A 85 -7.34 -7.60 14.33
N VAL A 86 -6.08 -7.97 14.49
CA VAL A 86 -5.61 -8.67 15.69
C VAL A 86 -5.58 -7.66 16.83
N SER A 87 -6.53 -7.78 17.76
CA SER A 87 -6.53 -6.97 18.97
C SER A 87 -5.41 -7.44 19.91
N PHE A 88 -4.31 -6.71 19.96
CA PHE A 88 -3.28 -6.92 20.98
C PHE A 88 -3.74 -6.33 22.32
N THR A 89 -4.28 -7.18 23.18
CA THR A 89 -4.48 -6.80 24.58
C THR A 89 -3.14 -6.94 25.30
N ALA A 90 -2.52 -5.84 25.67
CA ALA A 90 -1.27 -5.85 26.43
C ALA A 90 -1.46 -6.68 27.72
N GLY A 91 -0.67 -7.75 27.87
CA GLY A 91 -0.72 -8.64 29.05
C GLY A 91 -1.59 -9.89 28.92
N ALA A 92 -2.27 -10.14 27.78
CA ALA A 92 -2.91 -11.43 27.52
C ALA A 92 -1.86 -12.50 27.20
N SER A 93 -2.04 -13.73 27.68
CA SER A 93 -1.22 -14.87 27.25
C SER A 93 -1.58 -15.22 25.80
N LEU A 94 -0.55 -15.43 24.99
CA LEU A 94 -0.72 -15.83 23.59
C LEU A 94 -1.48 -17.16 23.51
N SER A 95 -2.38 -17.28 22.55
CA SER A 95 -2.98 -18.56 22.17
C SER A 95 -1.90 -19.52 21.65
N PRO A 96 -2.15 -20.86 21.65
CA PRO A 96 -1.18 -21.82 21.10
C PRO A 96 -0.79 -21.53 19.63
N ASP A 97 -1.70 -21.02 18.83
CA ASP A 97 -1.44 -20.61 17.44
C ASP A 97 -0.51 -19.38 17.38
N GLU A 98 -0.79 -18.34 18.18
CA GLU A 98 0.05 -17.12 18.24
C GLU A 98 1.44 -17.44 18.77
N GLN A 99 1.56 -18.32 19.74
CA GLN A 99 2.86 -18.77 20.25
C GLN A 99 3.64 -19.51 19.16
N ALA A 100 3.01 -20.47 18.47
CA ALA A 100 3.63 -21.22 17.37
C ALA A 100 4.08 -20.27 16.24
N ARG A 101 3.25 -19.28 15.85
CA ARG A 101 3.63 -18.27 14.86
C ARG A 101 4.87 -17.49 15.30
N THR A 102 4.90 -17.04 16.55
CA THR A 102 6.04 -16.29 17.10
C THR A 102 7.33 -17.10 17.04
N GLU A 103 7.27 -18.40 17.36
CA GLU A 103 8.42 -19.30 17.29
C GLU A 103 8.81 -19.65 15.84
N CYS A 104 7.84 -19.67 14.91
CA CYS A 104 8.07 -19.95 13.50
C CYS A 104 8.69 -18.77 12.73
N TYR A 105 8.43 -17.52 13.08
CA TYR A 105 8.97 -16.36 12.36
C TYR A 105 10.49 -16.42 12.12
N PRO A 106 11.35 -16.62 13.14
CA PRO A 106 12.79 -16.71 12.93
C PRO A 106 13.19 -17.93 12.10
N LYS A 107 12.55 -19.10 12.30
CA LYS A 107 12.84 -20.32 11.55
C LYS A 107 12.51 -20.19 10.05
N VAL A 108 11.36 -19.60 9.76
CA VAL A 108 10.93 -19.31 8.37
C VAL A 108 11.91 -18.37 7.69
N ARG A 109 12.35 -17.31 8.38
CA ARG A 109 13.35 -16.40 7.87
C ARG A 109 14.68 -17.12 7.57
N GLU A 110 15.17 -17.93 8.51
CA GLU A 110 16.38 -18.73 8.32
C GLU A 110 16.26 -19.70 7.14
N THR A 111 15.12 -20.38 6.99
CA THR A 111 14.83 -21.29 5.88
C THR A 111 14.88 -20.58 4.54
N LEU A 112 14.25 -19.41 4.43
CA LEU A 112 14.23 -18.62 3.20
C LEU A 112 15.61 -18.01 2.90
N ASP A 113 16.31 -17.50 3.92
CA ASP A 113 17.67 -16.99 3.78
C ASP A 113 18.67 -18.05 3.30
N ALA A 114 18.45 -19.32 3.66
CA ALA A 114 19.25 -20.44 3.18
C ALA A 114 18.89 -20.84 1.75
N ALA A 115 17.60 -20.83 1.40
CA ALA A 115 17.10 -21.21 0.07
C ALA A 115 17.30 -20.13 -0.99
N VAL A 116 17.16 -18.88 -0.60
CA VAL A 116 17.29 -17.69 -1.47
C VAL A 116 18.18 -16.65 -0.77
N PRO A 117 19.51 -16.87 -0.71
CA PRO A 117 20.43 -16.00 0.04
C PRO A 117 20.41 -14.54 -0.40
N GLU A 118 20.11 -14.28 -1.67
CA GLU A 118 20.00 -12.94 -2.24
C GLU A 118 18.76 -12.18 -1.76
N GLY A 119 17.74 -12.90 -1.26
CA GLY A 119 16.55 -12.33 -0.63
C GLY A 119 16.79 -11.84 0.80
N LYS A 120 17.94 -12.19 1.39
CA LYS A 120 18.31 -11.79 2.73
C LYS A 120 18.55 -10.29 2.81
N ARG A 121 17.78 -9.61 3.65
CA ARG A 121 18.10 -8.24 4.03
C ARG A 121 19.42 -8.22 4.79
N LYS A 122 20.37 -7.41 4.34
CA LYS A 122 21.59 -7.17 5.10
C LYS A 122 21.21 -6.47 6.41
N ASP A 123 21.67 -7.00 7.53
CA ASP A 123 21.51 -6.32 8.80
C ASP A 123 22.15 -4.92 8.69
N ASN A 124 21.37 -3.89 9.02
CA ASN A 124 21.72 -2.47 8.85
C ASN A 124 21.74 -1.93 7.39
N ASP A 125 21.17 -2.63 6.41
CA ASP A 125 20.95 -2.03 5.09
C ASP A 125 19.79 -1.04 5.19
N THR A 126 20.14 0.24 5.40
CA THR A 126 19.22 1.38 5.42
C THR A 126 19.07 2.03 4.06
N THR A 127 19.75 1.49 3.03
CA THR A 127 19.65 2.01 1.67
C THR A 127 18.26 1.73 1.10
N GLN A 128 17.50 2.78 0.90
CA GLN A 128 16.23 2.67 0.19
C GLN A 128 16.50 2.42 -1.30
N PRO A 129 15.66 1.60 -1.98
CA PRO A 129 15.69 1.49 -3.43
C PRO A 129 15.69 2.86 -4.10
N THR A 130 16.39 2.98 -5.21
CA THR A 130 16.53 4.26 -5.92
C THR A 130 15.17 4.85 -6.28
N TYR A 131 14.22 4.04 -6.74
CA TYR A 131 12.89 4.53 -7.09
C TYR A 131 12.17 5.19 -5.89
N ILE A 132 12.25 4.62 -4.67
CA ILE A 132 11.65 5.21 -3.45
C ILE A 132 12.30 6.56 -3.13
N ARG A 133 13.63 6.62 -3.21
CA ARG A 133 14.36 7.86 -2.93
C ARG A 133 13.97 8.96 -3.92
N LEU A 134 13.87 8.65 -5.21
CA LEU A 134 13.51 9.61 -6.25
C LEU A 134 12.04 10.01 -6.17
N GLU A 135 11.16 9.09 -5.81
CA GLU A 135 9.76 9.39 -5.53
C GLU A 135 9.61 10.38 -4.37
N ASN A 136 10.31 10.13 -3.26
CA ASN A 136 10.32 11.04 -2.12
C ASN A 136 10.89 12.42 -2.49
N GLU A 137 11.93 12.49 -3.34
CA GLU A 137 12.51 13.74 -3.83
C GLU A 137 11.48 14.53 -4.64
N ALA A 138 10.80 13.89 -5.59
CA ALA A 138 9.75 14.51 -6.40
C ALA A 138 8.56 14.97 -5.54
N ARG A 139 8.11 14.13 -4.61
CA ARG A 139 7.02 14.45 -3.67
C ARG A 139 7.35 15.67 -2.80
N ASN A 140 8.54 15.71 -2.21
CA ASN A 140 8.96 16.84 -1.40
C ASN A 140 8.99 18.16 -2.21
N ALA A 141 9.32 18.09 -3.49
CA ALA A 141 9.28 19.26 -4.37
C ALA A 141 7.83 19.74 -4.62
N VAL A 142 6.88 18.80 -4.78
CA VAL A 142 5.45 19.14 -4.89
C VAL A 142 4.94 19.75 -3.59
N ASP A 143 5.22 19.12 -2.44
CA ASP A 143 4.75 19.57 -1.12
C ASP A 143 5.27 20.97 -0.78
N GLY A 144 6.47 21.31 -1.24
CA GLY A 144 7.07 22.65 -1.09
C GLY A 144 6.53 23.69 -2.07
N SER A 145 5.78 23.30 -3.10
CA SER A 145 5.34 24.19 -4.17
C SER A 145 4.23 25.17 -3.74
N ASP A 146 4.19 26.32 -4.40
CA ASP A 146 3.10 27.28 -4.18
C ASP A 146 1.78 26.75 -4.75
N LEU A 147 1.83 25.95 -5.82
CA LEU A 147 0.65 25.30 -6.37
C LEU A 147 -0.02 24.38 -5.34
N HIS A 148 0.76 23.56 -4.62
CA HIS A 148 0.22 22.68 -3.58
C HIS A 148 -0.51 23.49 -2.49
N LYS A 149 0.12 24.54 -1.98
CA LYS A 149 -0.47 25.42 -0.96
C LYS A 149 -1.77 26.07 -1.43
N GLU A 150 -1.78 26.57 -2.68
CA GLU A 150 -2.96 27.21 -3.26
C GLU A 150 -4.12 26.21 -3.41
N LEU A 151 -3.85 25.03 -3.92
CA LEU A 151 -4.87 23.99 -4.14
C LEU A 151 -5.41 23.45 -2.80
N GLU A 152 -4.52 23.26 -1.82
CA GLU A 152 -4.89 22.84 -0.47
C GLU A 152 -5.85 23.84 0.20
N GLU A 153 -5.57 25.13 0.11
CA GLU A 153 -6.44 26.16 0.68
C GLU A 153 -7.82 26.22 -0.01
N LYS A 154 -7.86 26.09 -1.34
CA LYS A 154 -9.11 26.00 -2.09
C LYS A 154 -9.94 24.78 -1.69
N TRP A 155 -9.27 23.63 -1.54
CA TRP A 155 -9.93 22.39 -1.12
C TRP A 155 -10.47 22.51 0.31
N LYS A 156 -9.69 23.03 1.26
CA LYS A 156 -10.11 23.30 2.64
C LYS A 156 -11.34 24.19 2.70
N GLN A 157 -11.37 25.23 1.89
CA GLN A 157 -12.52 26.14 1.81
C GLN A 157 -13.76 25.41 1.26
N CYS A 158 -13.59 24.57 0.23
CA CYS A 158 -14.69 23.80 -0.36
C CYS A 158 -15.31 22.84 0.65
N VAL A 159 -14.50 22.02 1.34
CA VAL A 159 -15.02 21.04 2.32
C VAL A 159 -15.64 21.72 3.54
N SER A 160 -15.08 22.85 4.00
CA SER A 160 -15.64 23.65 5.08
C SER A 160 -17.02 24.21 4.74
N ASN A 161 -17.20 24.73 3.52
CA ASN A 161 -18.48 25.24 3.03
C ASN A 161 -19.56 24.13 2.93
N ARG A 162 -19.13 22.86 2.89
CA ARG A 162 -20.01 21.67 2.87
C ARG A 162 -20.13 20.98 4.23
N GLY A 163 -19.67 21.64 5.30
CA GLY A 163 -19.85 21.23 6.69
C GLY A 163 -18.87 20.18 7.20
N LEU A 164 -17.72 20.02 6.55
CA LEU A 164 -16.62 19.19 7.04
C LEU A 164 -15.51 20.03 7.64
N THR A 165 -14.73 19.44 8.53
CA THR A 165 -13.61 20.09 9.24
C THR A 165 -12.30 19.69 8.59
N PRO A 166 -11.65 20.53 7.75
CA PRO A 166 -10.38 20.18 7.11
C PRO A 166 -9.28 20.02 8.15
N ASN A 167 -8.49 18.97 7.99
CA ASN A 167 -7.36 18.65 8.86
C ASN A 167 -6.03 18.95 8.14
N ARG A 168 -5.79 18.28 7.03
CA ARG A 168 -4.61 18.45 6.18
C ARG A 168 -5.01 18.19 4.73
N ALA A 169 -4.12 18.43 3.77
CA ALA A 169 -4.41 18.22 2.35
C ALA A 169 -5.07 16.85 2.12
N GLY A 170 -6.27 16.89 1.56
CA GLY A 170 -7.06 15.71 1.24
C GLY A 170 -7.66 14.94 2.43
N SER A 171 -7.63 15.46 3.66
CA SER A 171 -8.14 14.80 4.87
C SER A 171 -9.05 15.73 5.70
N VAL A 172 -10.03 15.14 6.38
CA VAL A 172 -10.96 15.84 7.30
C VAL A 172 -11.00 15.16 8.67
N ALA A 173 -11.35 15.90 9.72
CA ALA A 173 -11.37 15.39 11.10
C ALA A 173 -12.38 14.24 11.30
N GLU A 174 -13.46 14.25 10.53
CA GLU A 174 -14.53 13.25 10.56
C GLU A 174 -14.06 11.84 10.13
N GLU A 175 -12.92 11.71 9.43
CA GLU A 175 -12.35 10.42 9.04
C GLU A 175 -11.90 9.57 10.24
N THR A 176 -11.35 10.20 11.27
CA THR A 176 -10.75 9.47 12.41
C THR A 176 -11.74 8.53 13.11
N PRO A 177 -12.94 8.97 13.52
CA PRO A 177 -13.91 8.08 14.16
C PRO A 177 -14.43 7.00 13.21
N MET A 178 -14.49 7.27 11.89
CA MET A 178 -14.90 6.28 10.91
C MET A 178 -13.86 5.20 10.71
N ALA A 179 -12.58 5.56 10.60
CA ALA A 179 -11.48 4.62 10.49
C ALA A 179 -11.44 3.71 11.74
N GLN A 180 -11.66 4.24 12.92
CA GLN A 180 -11.74 3.46 14.15
C GLN A 180 -12.94 2.50 14.15
N ALA A 181 -14.12 2.95 13.75
CA ALA A 181 -15.31 2.10 13.66
C ALA A 181 -15.11 0.95 12.64
N LYS A 182 -14.45 1.22 11.52
CA LYS A 182 -14.09 0.19 10.52
C LYS A 182 -13.06 -0.79 11.06
N TYR A 183 -12.04 -0.31 11.79
CA TYR A 183 -11.08 -1.17 12.46
C TYR A 183 -11.75 -2.13 13.47
N GLU A 184 -12.75 -1.65 14.22
CA GLU A 184 -13.50 -2.47 15.19
C GLU A 184 -14.45 -3.48 14.55
N LYS A 185 -15.03 -3.14 13.38
CA LYS A 185 -16.02 -3.99 12.67
C LYS A 185 -15.38 -4.98 11.68
N GLY A 186 -14.15 -4.75 11.24
CA GLY A 186 -13.46 -5.48 10.18
C GLY A 186 -13.47 -4.73 8.85
N TRP A 187 -12.43 -5.00 8.04
CA TRP A 187 -12.21 -4.35 6.74
C TRP A 187 -13.15 -4.85 5.64
N ASP A 188 -13.90 -5.93 5.90
CA ASP A 188 -14.94 -6.49 5.04
C ASP A 188 -16.31 -5.82 5.27
N ALA A 189 -16.44 -5.00 6.32
CA ALA A 189 -17.69 -4.33 6.61
C ALA A 189 -18.06 -3.33 5.48
N PRO A 190 -19.33 -3.31 5.06
CA PRO A 190 -19.80 -2.34 4.06
C PRO A 190 -19.68 -0.91 4.61
N PRO A 191 -19.47 0.08 3.72
CA PRO A 191 -19.40 1.47 4.13
C PRO A 191 -20.73 1.93 4.73
N THR A 192 -20.67 2.84 5.70
CA THR A 192 -21.85 3.50 6.24
C THR A 192 -22.32 4.64 5.34
N GLU A 193 -23.60 5.03 5.44
CA GLU A 193 -24.11 6.20 4.70
C GLU A 193 -23.32 7.48 5.02
N GLU A 194 -22.92 7.64 6.27
CA GLU A 194 -22.11 8.79 6.70
C GLU A 194 -20.70 8.75 6.12
N GLU A 195 -20.06 7.59 6.04
CA GLU A 195 -18.78 7.41 5.37
C GLU A 195 -18.87 7.80 3.89
N ILE A 196 -19.88 7.29 3.18
CA ILE A 196 -20.14 7.62 1.78
C ILE A 196 -20.36 9.12 1.60
N ARG A 197 -21.15 9.76 2.48
CA ARG A 197 -21.40 11.19 2.43
C ARG A 197 -20.13 12.01 2.56
N ILE A 198 -19.30 11.69 3.55
CA ILE A 198 -18.07 12.44 3.86
C ILE A 198 -17.06 12.28 2.74
N VAL A 199 -16.76 11.05 2.31
CA VAL A 199 -15.79 10.82 1.26
C VAL A 199 -16.23 11.37 -0.11
N THR A 200 -17.54 11.35 -0.39
CA THR A 200 -18.09 11.96 -1.60
C THR A 200 -17.86 13.46 -1.62
N ILE A 201 -18.11 14.17 -0.51
CA ILE A 201 -17.85 15.61 -0.41
C ILE A 201 -16.38 15.92 -0.65
N GLN A 202 -15.47 15.15 -0.09
CA GLN A 202 -14.02 15.32 -0.29
C GLN A 202 -13.63 15.13 -1.76
N ALA A 203 -14.11 14.04 -2.38
CA ALA A 203 -13.81 13.73 -3.78
C ALA A 203 -14.38 14.80 -4.73
N GLU A 204 -15.60 15.26 -4.49
CA GLU A 204 -16.19 16.36 -5.28
C GLU A 204 -15.41 17.66 -5.14
N CYS A 205 -15.01 18.05 -3.92
CA CYS A 205 -14.17 19.21 -3.69
C CYS A 205 -12.80 19.09 -4.37
N ASN A 206 -12.20 17.90 -4.32
CA ASN A 206 -10.95 17.63 -5.01
C ASN A 206 -11.11 17.81 -6.53
N ARG A 207 -12.18 17.25 -7.10
CA ARG A 207 -12.49 17.38 -8.52
C ARG A 207 -12.77 18.83 -8.94
N GLU A 208 -13.54 19.58 -8.15
CA GLU A 208 -13.83 21.00 -8.41
C GLU A 208 -12.58 21.88 -8.44
N VAL A 209 -11.66 21.61 -7.50
CA VAL A 209 -10.38 22.33 -7.41
C VAL A 209 -9.36 21.79 -8.40
N GLY A 210 -9.51 20.54 -8.84
CA GLY A 210 -8.55 19.83 -9.69
C GLY A 210 -7.25 19.51 -8.98
N MET A 211 -7.28 19.32 -7.64
CA MET A 211 -6.10 19.18 -6.81
C MET A 211 -5.29 17.93 -7.18
N THR A 212 -5.91 16.78 -7.18
CA THR A 212 -5.22 15.51 -7.47
C THR A 212 -4.59 15.53 -8.85
N GLN A 213 -5.33 15.94 -9.90
CA GLN A 213 -4.79 15.97 -11.27
C GLN A 213 -3.57 16.87 -11.37
N GLN A 214 -3.68 18.11 -10.88
CA GLN A 214 -2.60 19.10 -11.02
C GLN A 214 -1.35 18.72 -10.22
N LEU A 215 -1.52 18.13 -9.02
CA LEU A 215 -0.38 17.75 -8.18
C LEU A 215 0.33 16.50 -8.70
N TYR A 216 -0.40 15.50 -9.22
CA TYR A 216 0.24 14.35 -9.88
C TYR A 216 0.92 14.74 -11.18
N ASP A 217 0.34 15.65 -11.97
CA ASP A 217 0.99 16.18 -13.18
C ASP A 217 2.30 16.90 -12.83
N LEU A 218 2.30 17.69 -11.75
CA LEU A 218 3.51 18.37 -11.26
C LEU A 218 4.54 17.36 -10.74
N GLU A 219 4.11 16.34 -9.99
CA GLU A 219 5.00 15.30 -9.51
C GLU A 219 5.64 14.53 -10.67
N ALA A 220 4.86 14.17 -11.69
CA ALA A 220 5.37 13.52 -12.91
C ALA A 220 6.44 14.38 -13.61
N GLN A 221 6.24 15.72 -13.66
CA GLN A 221 7.22 16.63 -14.20
C GLN A 221 8.54 16.62 -13.40
N TYR A 222 8.50 16.48 -12.08
CA TYR A 222 9.70 16.31 -11.24
C TYR A 222 10.33 14.92 -11.38
N GLN A 223 9.54 13.87 -11.54
CA GLN A 223 10.05 12.50 -11.68
C GLN A 223 10.83 12.30 -12.99
N MET A 224 10.36 12.87 -14.11
CA MET A 224 10.96 12.63 -15.43
C MET A 224 12.46 12.98 -15.53
N PRO A 225 12.96 14.13 -15.08
CA PRO A 225 14.40 14.42 -15.10
C PRO A 225 15.20 13.53 -14.14
N LEU A 226 14.62 13.14 -13.00
CA LEU A 226 15.25 12.23 -12.05
C LEU A 226 15.42 10.82 -12.66
N ILE A 227 14.39 10.32 -13.34
CA ILE A 227 14.45 9.05 -14.07
C ILE A 227 15.57 9.08 -15.08
N ARG A 228 15.59 10.09 -15.95
CA ARG A 228 16.66 10.23 -16.97
C ARG A 228 18.06 10.24 -16.38
N LYS A 229 18.24 10.91 -15.25
CA LYS A 229 19.54 10.99 -14.56
C LYS A 229 19.97 9.66 -13.94
N HIS A 230 19.03 8.85 -13.47
CA HIS A 230 19.28 7.62 -12.71
C HIS A 230 18.87 6.36 -13.47
N GLN A 231 18.56 6.45 -14.76
CA GLN A 231 17.98 5.36 -15.55
C GLN A 231 18.76 4.05 -15.44
N ALA A 232 20.08 4.08 -15.59
CA ALA A 232 20.90 2.87 -15.54
C ALA A 232 20.81 2.15 -14.18
N GLN A 233 20.76 2.91 -13.08
CA GLN A 233 20.63 2.36 -11.75
C GLN A 233 19.22 1.79 -11.52
N LEU A 234 18.18 2.50 -11.93
CA LEU A 234 16.80 2.04 -11.87
C LEU A 234 16.58 0.72 -12.62
N GLU A 235 17.11 0.62 -13.85
CA GLU A 235 17.04 -0.62 -14.65
C GLU A 235 17.82 -1.77 -14.00
N GLN A 236 18.99 -1.49 -13.43
CA GLN A 236 19.77 -2.50 -12.71
C GLN A 236 19.02 -3.03 -11.49
N GLU A 237 18.44 -2.15 -10.68
CA GLU A 237 17.66 -2.53 -9.51
C GLU A 237 16.39 -3.31 -9.90
N ARG A 238 15.69 -2.88 -10.94
CA ARG A 238 14.53 -3.58 -11.49
C ARG A 238 14.89 -4.99 -11.97
N GLN A 239 16.02 -5.15 -12.69
CA GLN A 239 16.45 -6.47 -13.15
C GLN A 239 16.83 -7.36 -11.97
N ALA A 240 17.55 -6.84 -10.98
CA ALA A 240 17.86 -7.60 -9.76
C ALA A 240 16.62 -8.07 -9.00
N ALA A 241 15.57 -7.24 -8.94
CA ALA A 241 14.29 -7.62 -8.34
C ALA A 241 13.60 -8.77 -9.12
N LYS A 242 13.64 -8.73 -10.46
CA LYS A 242 13.12 -9.82 -11.31
C LYS A 242 13.88 -11.13 -11.10
N ASP A 243 15.20 -11.06 -11.06
CA ASP A 243 16.05 -12.24 -10.87
C ASP A 243 15.79 -12.86 -9.47
N LEU A 244 15.57 -12.02 -8.47
CA LEU A 244 15.22 -12.46 -7.12
C LEU A 244 13.85 -13.14 -7.07
N ASP A 245 12.84 -12.56 -7.72
CA ASP A 245 11.49 -13.13 -7.76
C ASP A 245 11.48 -14.50 -8.47
N GLU A 246 12.26 -14.67 -9.53
CA GLU A 246 12.41 -15.97 -10.21
C GLU A 246 13.00 -17.04 -9.28
N LYS A 247 13.92 -16.68 -8.37
CA LYS A 247 14.45 -17.61 -7.36
C LYS A 247 13.39 -18.02 -6.34
N TYR A 248 12.56 -17.06 -5.90
CA TYR A 248 11.41 -17.38 -5.06
C TYR A 248 10.39 -18.24 -5.78
N ARG A 249 10.15 -17.99 -7.06
CA ARG A 249 9.27 -18.83 -7.90
C ARG A 249 9.78 -20.27 -7.94
N GLN A 250 11.08 -20.47 -8.16
CA GLN A 250 11.67 -21.81 -8.14
C GLN A 250 11.50 -22.49 -6.79
N TYR A 251 11.76 -21.77 -5.68
CA TYR A 251 11.52 -22.29 -4.33
C TYR A 251 10.07 -22.73 -4.12
N VAL A 252 9.12 -21.94 -4.58
CA VAL A 252 7.68 -22.28 -4.50
C VAL A 252 7.38 -23.57 -5.26
N MET A 253 7.89 -23.71 -6.49
CA MET A 253 7.68 -24.91 -7.30
C MET A 253 8.27 -26.17 -6.69
N ASP A 254 9.41 -26.05 -6.03
CA ASP A 254 10.10 -27.20 -5.40
C ASP A 254 9.48 -27.62 -4.06
N ASN A 255 8.60 -26.80 -3.48
CA ASN A 255 8.06 -26.98 -2.13
C ASN A 255 6.52 -27.01 -2.03
N GLN A 256 5.80 -27.03 -3.18
CA GLN A 256 4.34 -27.21 -3.22
C GLN A 256 3.87 -28.59 -2.79
#